data_73d64923d00360210f5017204cf17a3a
#
_entry.id   73d64923d00360210f5017204cf17a3a
#
_cell.length_a   1.000
_cell.length_b   1.000
_cell.length_c   1.000
_cell.angle_alpha   90.00
_cell.angle_beta   90.00
_cell.angle_gamma   90.00
#
_symmetry.space_group_name_H-M   'P 1'
#
loop_
_entity.id
_entity.type
_entity.pdbx_description
1 polymer ?
#
loop_
_entity_poly.entity_id
_entity_poly.type
_entity_poly.pdbx_seq_one_letter_code
_entity_poly.pdbx_strand_id
1 'polypeptide(L)'
;MKYSGLYKNDFAAAPGTSVTLFVSGCHLHCPGCHNPEAQDFNFGMLYTVDTTYEIIEALKANGIHRNLCIMGGEPLTWENRDTIRALIMDVKHELPDTPIYIWTGYTYEWLQNEIANGAWPEPDLKWILEHIDVLIDGPYVERLRDITLPMRGSSNQSIIYLTK
;
A
#
# COMPACT_ATOMS: atom_id res chain seq x y z
N MET A 1 13.44 3.20 3.06
CA MET A 1 12.13 3.82 2.74
C MET A 1 11.84 4.97 3.69
N LYS A 2 11.11 6.00 3.25
CA LYS A 2 10.47 6.99 4.11
C LYS A 2 8.95 6.90 4.02
N TYR A 3 8.24 7.52 4.97
CA TYR A 3 6.79 7.58 4.99
C TYR A 3 6.29 8.96 5.41
N SER A 4 5.17 9.38 4.82
CA SER A 4 4.57 10.70 5.04
C SER A 4 3.54 10.73 6.17
N GLY A 5 3.02 9.57 6.59
CA GLY A 5 2.05 9.49 7.68
C GLY A 5 1.73 8.07 8.11
N LEU A 6 1.30 7.95 9.37
CA LEU A 6 0.78 6.71 9.96
C LEU A 6 -0.49 7.04 10.76
N TYR A 7 -1.62 6.51 10.30
CA TYR A 7 -2.91 6.66 11.00
C TYR A 7 -3.29 5.34 11.66
N LYS A 8 -3.41 5.34 12.98
CA LYS A 8 -3.68 4.13 13.80
C LYS A 8 -5.17 3.76 13.87
N ASN A 9 -6.06 4.70 13.56
CA ASN A 9 -7.50 4.50 13.51
C ASN A 9 -8.06 5.26 12.30
N ASP A 10 -7.97 4.66 11.14
CA ASP A 10 -8.50 5.19 9.89
C ASP A 10 -9.82 4.47 9.55
N PHE A 11 -10.85 5.24 9.26
CA PHE A 11 -12.19 4.73 8.90
C PHE A 11 -12.52 5.00 7.43
N ALA A 12 -11.60 5.60 6.68
CA ALA A 12 -11.82 6.02 5.30
C ALA A 12 -11.12 5.11 4.27
N ALA A 13 -10.00 4.48 4.65
CA ALA A 13 -9.18 3.75 3.69
C ALA A 13 -9.85 2.45 3.20
N ALA A 14 -10.35 1.63 4.12
CA ALA A 14 -10.99 0.35 3.80
C ALA A 14 -12.21 0.11 4.70
N PRO A 15 -13.08 -0.86 4.40
CA PRO A 15 -14.22 -1.20 5.25
C PRO A 15 -13.78 -1.55 6.67
N GLY A 16 -14.45 -0.97 7.69
CA GLY A 16 -14.10 -1.15 9.10
C GLY A 16 -13.03 -0.17 9.58
N THR A 17 -12.20 -0.60 10.53
CA THR A 17 -11.11 0.23 11.08
C THR A 17 -9.78 -0.23 10.48
N SER A 18 -8.91 0.70 10.17
CA SER A 18 -7.60 0.42 9.58
C SER A 18 -6.45 1.09 10.34
N VAL A 19 -5.28 0.50 10.25
CA VAL A 19 -4.00 1.17 10.43
C VAL A 19 -3.48 1.48 9.04
N THR A 20 -3.27 2.76 8.71
CA THR A 20 -2.92 3.20 7.37
C THR A 20 -1.54 3.83 7.35
N LEU A 21 -0.63 3.22 6.58
CA LEU A 21 0.71 3.72 6.32
C LEU A 21 0.74 4.43 4.97
N PHE A 22 1.15 5.69 4.97
CA PHE A 22 1.39 6.48 3.76
C PHE A 22 2.89 6.52 3.47
N VAL A 23 3.36 5.72 2.51
CA VAL A 23 4.76 5.70 2.10
C VAL A 23 5.13 6.94 1.30
N SER A 24 6.43 7.23 1.20
CA SER A 24 6.98 8.29 0.35
C SER A 24 7.80 7.70 -0.79
N GLY A 25 7.86 8.45 -1.89
CA GLY A 25 8.51 8.06 -3.14
C GLY A 25 7.54 7.48 -4.16
N CYS A 26 7.48 8.12 -5.34
CA CYS A 26 6.65 7.68 -6.46
C CYS A 26 7.21 8.23 -7.77
N HIS A 27 7.39 7.37 -8.77
CA HIS A 27 7.86 7.75 -10.09
C HIS A 27 6.73 8.08 -11.09
N LEU A 28 5.46 7.89 -10.71
CA LEU A 28 4.33 8.01 -11.64
C LEU A 28 3.93 9.45 -11.93
N HIS A 29 4.13 10.36 -10.99
CA HIS A 29 3.85 11.81 -11.13
C HIS A 29 2.48 12.13 -11.74
N CYS A 30 1.43 11.43 -11.29
CA CYS A 30 0.07 11.60 -11.81
C CYS A 30 -0.39 13.07 -11.69
N PRO A 31 -0.89 13.71 -12.75
CA PRO A 31 -1.51 15.03 -12.65
C PRO A 31 -2.69 15.02 -11.69
N GLY A 32 -2.76 16.01 -10.79
CA GLY A 32 -3.79 16.08 -9.75
C GLY A 32 -3.64 15.05 -8.63
N CYS A 33 -2.46 14.46 -8.46
CA CYS A 33 -2.18 13.52 -7.39
C CYS A 33 -2.67 14.04 -6.04
N HIS A 34 -3.37 13.19 -5.28
CA HIS A 34 -3.92 13.53 -3.98
C HIS A 34 -2.84 13.86 -2.93
N ASN A 35 -1.66 13.25 -3.07
CA ASN A 35 -0.53 13.43 -2.15
C ASN A 35 0.77 13.77 -2.92
N PRO A 36 0.85 14.98 -3.51
CA PRO A 36 1.99 15.35 -4.36
C PRO A 36 3.31 15.40 -3.61
N GLU A 37 3.32 15.74 -2.32
CA GLU A 37 4.53 15.81 -1.51
C GLU A 37 5.15 14.42 -1.28
N ALA A 38 4.30 13.39 -1.18
CA ALA A 38 4.74 12.00 -1.02
C ALA A 38 5.36 11.40 -2.30
N GLN A 39 5.42 12.12 -3.41
CA GLN A 39 6.18 11.69 -4.59
C GLN A 39 7.69 11.80 -4.37
N ASP A 40 8.14 12.70 -3.49
CA ASP A 40 9.55 12.81 -3.13
C ASP A 40 9.96 11.65 -2.18
N PHE A 41 10.97 10.89 -2.58
CA PHE A 41 11.55 9.80 -1.78
C PHE A 41 12.16 10.28 -0.46
N ASN A 42 12.47 11.57 -0.35
CA ASN A 42 13.04 12.17 0.87
C ASN A 42 11.99 12.80 1.77
N PHE A 43 10.74 12.87 1.36
CA PHE A 43 9.66 13.46 2.16
C PHE A 43 9.30 12.60 3.38
N GLY A 44 8.99 13.25 4.50
CA GLY A 44 8.50 12.61 5.72
C GLY A 44 9.58 11.97 6.60
N MET A 45 9.18 10.96 7.35
CA MET A 45 9.99 10.31 8.39
C MET A 45 10.69 9.06 7.85
N LEU A 46 11.84 8.74 8.44
CA LEU A 46 12.53 7.48 8.12
C LEU A 46 11.75 6.30 8.70
N TYR A 47 11.48 5.30 7.87
CA TYR A 47 10.91 4.04 8.32
C TYR A 47 11.97 3.20 9.03
N THR A 48 11.66 2.75 10.23
CA THR A 48 12.57 1.94 11.06
C THR A 48 11.83 0.70 11.60
N VAL A 49 12.56 -0.17 12.27
CA VAL A 49 11.96 -1.30 12.98
C VAL A 49 10.96 -0.85 14.05
N ASP A 50 11.20 0.29 14.69
CA ASP A 50 10.25 0.85 15.66
C ASP A 50 8.92 1.24 15.01
N THR A 51 8.95 1.67 13.74
CA THR A 51 7.73 1.94 12.96
C THR A 51 6.93 0.65 12.73
N THR A 52 7.61 -0.47 12.44
CA THR A 52 6.94 -1.78 12.33
C THR A 52 6.27 -2.18 13.64
N TYR A 53 6.97 -2.03 14.78
CA TYR A 53 6.39 -2.30 16.10
C TYR A 53 5.18 -1.40 16.38
N GLU A 54 5.27 -0.12 16.06
CA GLU A 54 4.18 0.85 16.22
C GLU A 54 2.93 0.45 15.41
N ILE A 55 3.11 -0.05 14.18
CA ILE A 55 2.04 -0.56 13.33
C ILE A 55 1.40 -1.81 13.95
N ILE A 56 2.21 -2.79 14.38
CA ILE A 56 1.73 -4.04 14.96
C ILE A 56 0.96 -3.78 16.26
N GLU A 57 1.48 -2.93 17.14
CA GLU A 57 0.79 -2.55 18.37
C GLU A 57 -0.53 -1.79 18.09
N ALA A 58 -0.56 -0.95 17.07
CA ALA A 58 -1.79 -0.30 16.65
C ALA A 58 -2.83 -1.30 16.10
N LEU A 59 -2.40 -2.31 15.34
CA LEU A 59 -3.27 -3.38 14.85
C LEU A 59 -3.86 -4.21 16.00
N LYS A 60 -3.09 -4.48 17.06
CA LYS A 60 -3.52 -5.24 18.25
C LYS A 60 -4.38 -4.43 19.22
N ALA A 61 -4.38 -3.10 19.09
CA ALA A 61 -4.93 -2.22 20.15
C ALA A 61 -6.42 -2.47 20.42
N ASN A 62 -6.77 -2.52 21.71
CA ASN A 62 -8.13 -2.57 22.25
C ASN A 62 -8.99 -3.77 21.76
N GLY A 63 -8.39 -4.82 21.24
CA GLY A 63 -9.13 -5.97 20.72
C GLY A 63 -10.01 -5.67 19.49
N ILE A 64 -9.80 -4.52 18.84
CA ILE A 64 -10.53 -4.15 17.61
C ILE A 64 -9.82 -4.81 16.43
N HIS A 65 -10.56 -5.56 15.62
CA HIS A 65 -10.02 -6.08 14.36
C HIS A 65 -9.77 -4.93 13.39
N ARG A 66 -8.53 -4.81 12.91
CA ARG A 66 -8.11 -3.75 11.99
C ARG A 66 -7.48 -4.31 10.73
N ASN A 67 -7.67 -3.61 9.63
CA ASN A 67 -6.93 -3.86 8.41
C ASN A 67 -5.59 -3.11 8.44
N LEU A 68 -4.58 -3.64 7.75
CA LEU A 68 -3.39 -2.87 7.38
C LEU A 68 -3.61 -2.30 5.96
N CYS A 69 -3.59 -0.98 5.84
CA CYS A 69 -3.67 -0.29 4.56
C CYS A 69 -2.33 0.37 4.25
N ILE A 70 -1.79 0.13 3.06
CA ILE A 70 -0.51 0.68 2.62
C ILE A 70 -0.73 1.48 1.33
N MET A 71 -0.46 2.77 1.39
CA MET A 71 -0.70 3.70 0.29
C MET A 71 0.26 4.89 0.34
N GLY A 72 -0.03 6.00 -0.30
CA GLY A 72 0.70 7.26 -0.19
C GLY A 72 1.44 7.61 -1.47
N GLY A 73 2.76 7.50 -1.53
CA GLY A 73 3.56 7.53 -2.75
C GLY A 73 3.29 6.28 -3.59
N GLU A 74 4.28 5.44 -3.81
CA GLU A 74 4.10 4.16 -4.52
C GLU A 74 4.71 3.02 -3.67
N PRO A 75 3.88 2.20 -3.00
CA PRO A 75 4.37 1.11 -2.17
C PRO A 75 5.15 0.04 -2.96
N LEU A 76 4.78 -0.18 -4.22
CA LEU A 76 5.36 -1.23 -5.07
C LEU A 76 6.49 -0.74 -5.97
N THR A 77 6.97 0.51 -5.80
CA THR A 77 8.23 0.91 -6.44
C THR A 77 9.41 0.16 -5.84
N TRP A 78 10.44 -0.08 -6.65
CA TRP A 78 11.57 -0.92 -6.27
C TRP A 78 12.30 -0.43 -5.00
N GLU A 79 12.32 0.88 -4.73
CA GLU A 79 12.93 1.46 -3.53
C GLU A 79 12.16 1.13 -2.23
N ASN A 80 10.87 0.86 -2.34
CA ASN A 80 9.99 0.63 -1.20
C ASN A 80 9.72 -0.86 -0.94
N ARG A 81 9.77 -1.70 -1.98
CA ARG A 81 9.33 -3.12 -1.94
C ARG A 81 9.95 -3.92 -0.80
N ASP A 82 11.25 -3.81 -0.61
CA ASP A 82 11.95 -4.59 0.42
C ASP A 82 11.40 -4.29 1.83
N THR A 83 11.21 -3.00 2.12
CA THR A 83 10.63 -2.58 3.41
C THR A 83 9.16 -3.00 3.53
N ILE A 84 8.37 -2.89 2.46
CA ILE A 84 6.97 -3.30 2.45
C ILE A 84 6.83 -4.81 2.62
N ARG A 85 7.68 -5.60 1.94
CA ARG A 85 7.72 -7.05 2.12
C ARG A 85 8.04 -7.43 3.56
N ALA A 86 9.05 -6.80 4.17
CA ALA A 86 9.42 -7.04 5.56
C ALA A 86 8.26 -6.71 6.51
N LEU A 87 7.60 -5.56 6.35
CA LEU A 87 6.42 -5.19 7.13
C LEU A 87 5.30 -6.25 7.02
N ILE A 88 4.97 -6.68 5.80
CA ILE A 88 3.91 -7.69 5.58
C ILE A 88 4.29 -9.02 6.25
N MET A 89 5.55 -9.41 6.14
CA MET A 89 6.05 -10.64 6.76
C MET A 89 5.91 -10.59 8.28
N ASP A 90 6.30 -9.50 8.92
CA ASP A 90 6.20 -9.32 10.37
C ASP A 90 4.72 -9.28 10.82
N VAL A 91 3.85 -8.57 10.08
CA VAL A 91 2.42 -8.51 10.38
C VAL A 91 1.77 -9.89 10.23
N LYS A 92 2.05 -10.63 9.15
CA LYS A 92 1.48 -11.97 8.95
C LYS A 92 2.01 -13.00 9.95
N HIS A 93 3.24 -12.81 10.46
CA HIS A 93 3.80 -13.63 11.54
C HIS A 93 3.07 -13.39 12.87
N GLU A 94 2.85 -12.14 13.25
CA GLU A 94 2.25 -11.73 14.53
C GLU A 94 0.72 -11.81 14.53
N LEU A 95 0.09 -11.53 13.39
CA LEU A 95 -1.33 -11.34 13.18
C LEU A 95 -1.75 -11.96 11.83
N PRO A 96 -1.74 -13.30 11.69
CA PRO A 96 -1.93 -13.97 10.39
C PRO A 96 -3.28 -13.65 9.71
N ASP A 97 -4.31 -13.34 10.50
CA ASP A 97 -5.67 -13.06 10.01
C ASP A 97 -5.89 -11.58 9.67
N THR A 98 -4.87 -10.71 9.82
CA THR A 98 -4.99 -9.29 9.47
C THR A 98 -5.15 -9.12 7.97
N PRO A 99 -6.26 -8.53 7.48
CA PRO A 99 -6.42 -8.21 6.08
C PRO A 99 -5.45 -7.09 5.67
N ILE A 100 -4.76 -7.26 4.53
CA ILE A 100 -3.79 -6.30 4.02
C ILE A 100 -4.26 -5.76 2.67
N TYR A 101 -4.33 -4.43 2.58
CA TYR A 101 -4.73 -3.66 1.40
C TYR A 101 -3.54 -2.85 0.91
N ILE A 102 -3.28 -2.89 -0.39
CA ILE A 102 -2.27 -2.03 -1.03
C ILE A 102 -2.91 -1.21 -2.14
N TRP A 103 -2.60 0.09 -2.17
CA TRP A 103 -2.88 0.97 -3.31
C TRP A 103 -1.62 1.17 -4.12
N THR A 104 -1.70 0.93 -5.41
CA THR A 104 -0.61 1.14 -6.36
C THR A 104 -1.10 1.90 -7.60
N GLY A 105 -0.25 2.72 -8.14
CA GLY A 105 -0.51 3.35 -9.43
C GLY A 105 -0.14 2.48 -10.63
N TYR A 106 0.49 1.33 -10.43
CA TYR A 106 0.69 0.33 -11.47
C TYR A 106 -0.61 -0.44 -11.71
N THR A 107 -0.84 -0.90 -12.95
CA THR A 107 -1.94 -1.84 -13.22
C THR A 107 -1.55 -3.26 -12.84
N TYR A 108 -2.52 -4.06 -12.43
CA TYR A 108 -2.27 -5.48 -12.09
C TYR A 108 -1.66 -6.26 -13.25
N GLU A 109 -2.11 -5.99 -14.47
CA GLU A 109 -1.53 -6.57 -15.69
C GLU A 109 -0.05 -6.22 -15.83
N TRP A 110 0.32 -4.96 -15.60
CA TRP A 110 1.73 -4.53 -15.64
C TRP A 110 2.56 -5.26 -14.56
N LEU A 111 2.05 -5.36 -13.33
CA LEU A 111 2.72 -6.08 -12.24
C LEU A 111 2.93 -7.57 -12.58
N GLN A 112 1.93 -8.22 -13.17
CA GLN A 112 2.05 -9.62 -13.64
C GLN A 112 3.09 -9.79 -14.74
N ASN A 113 3.15 -8.84 -15.68
CA ASN A 113 4.15 -8.85 -16.75
C ASN A 113 5.57 -8.63 -16.19
N GLU A 114 5.77 -7.75 -15.21
CA GLU A 114 7.05 -7.56 -14.55
C GLU A 114 7.53 -8.85 -13.87
N ILE A 115 6.64 -9.56 -13.19
CA ILE A 115 6.94 -10.84 -12.54
C ILE A 115 7.31 -11.91 -13.61
N ALA A 116 6.57 -11.97 -14.71
CA ALA A 116 6.78 -12.98 -15.77
C ALA A 116 8.07 -12.76 -16.56
N ASN A 117 8.48 -11.52 -16.77
CA ASN A 117 9.64 -11.16 -17.58
C ASN A 117 10.96 -11.12 -16.83
N GLY A 118 10.95 -11.29 -15.54
CA GLY A 118 12.19 -11.32 -14.75
C GLY A 118 12.95 -9.99 -14.70
N ALA A 119 12.26 -8.87 -14.82
CA ALA A 119 12.92 -7.60 -15.12
C ALA A 119 13.57 -6.88 -13.93
N TRP A 120 13.32 -7.29 -12.68
CA TRP A 120 13.92 -6.67 -11.45
C TRP A 120 13.76 -7.61 -10.26
N PRO A 121 14.35 -7.37 -9.07
CA PRO A 121 14.30 -8.36 -7.98
C PRO A 121 12.85 -8.78 -7.70
N GLU A 122 12.39 -9.69 -8.52
CA GLU A 122 11.05 -10.22 -8.65
C GLU A 122 10.54 -10.93 -7.42
N PRO A 123 11.41 -11.57 -6.61
CA PRO A 123 10.93 -12.33 -5.47
C PRO A 123 10.06 -11.49 -4.55
N ASP A 124 10.39 -10.19 -4.42
CA ASP A 124 9.66 -9.32 -3.50
C ASP A 124 8.28 -8.93 -4.03
N LEU A 125 8.17 -8.55 -5.31
CA LEU A 125 6.89 -8.17 -5.90
C LEU A 125 5.91 -9.35 -5.94
N LYS A 126 6.38 -10.49 -6.43
CA LYS A 126 5.58 -11.73 -6.47
C LYS A 126 5.13 -12.12 -5.06
N TRP A 127 6.09 -12.14 -4.11
CA TRP A 127 5.81 -12.50 -2.73
C TRP A 127 4.79 -11.55 -2.09
N ILE A 128 4.91 -10.23 -2.31
CA ILE A 128 3.96 -9.25 -1.80
C ILE A 128 2.55 -9.55 -2.32
N LEU A 129 2.38 -9.73 -3.65
CA LEU A 129 1.08 -10.02 -4.23
C LEU A 129 0.47 -11.34 -3.74
N GLU A 130 1.30 -12.32 -3.39
CA GLU A 130 0.86 -13.60 -2.81
C GLU A 130 0.46 -13.49 -1.33
N HIS A 131 0.83 -12.39 -0.64
CA HIS A 131 0.62 -12.25 0.82
C HIS A 131 -0.28 -11.09 1.23
N ILE A 132 -0.82 -10.34 0.30
CA ILE A 132 -1.86 -9.34 0.53
C ILE A 132 -3.23 -9.86 0.14
N ASP A 133 -4.28 -9.23 0.64
CA ASP A 133 -5.65 -9.68 0.44
C ASP A 133 -6.38 -8.87 -0.63
N VAL A 134 -6.07 -7.56 -0.73
CA VAL A 134 -6.71 -6.65 -1.68
C VAL A 134 -5.68 -5.70 -2.31
N LEU A 135 -5.72 -5.61 -3.61
CA LEU A 135 -4.95 -4.64 -4.39
C LEU A 135 -5.91 -3.63 -5.02
N ILE A 136 -5.65 -2.35 -4.80
CA ILE A 136 -6.29 -1.26 -5.54
C ILE A 136 -5.26 -0.77 -6.57
N ASP A 137 -5.54 -1.03 -7.84
CA ASP A 137 -4.59 -0.84 -8.93
C ASP A 137 -4.91 0.35 -9.84
N GLY A 138 -3.91 0.79 -10.56
CA GLY A 138 -4.00 1.77 -11.62
C GLY A 138 -3.71 3.21 -11.21
N PRO A 139 -3.13 4.00 -12.12
CA PRO A 139 -2.76 5.39 -11.86
C PRO A 139 -4.00 6.27 -11.66
N TYR A 140 -3.87 7.31 -10.82
CA TYR A 140 -4.91 8.32 -10.74
C TYR A 140 -4.99 9.11 -12.04
N VAL A 141 -6.21 9.27 -12.55
CA VAL A 141 -6.52 10.02 -13.78
C VAL A 141 -7.54 11.11 -13.46
N GLU A 142 -7.10 12.37 -13.42
CA GLU A 142 -7.91 13.54 -13.00
C GLU A 142 -9.24 13.64 -13.76
N ARG A 143 -9.24 13.44 -15.09
CA ARG A 143 -10.47 13.51 -15.92
C ARG A 143 -11.49 12.41 -15.61
N LEU A 144 -11.06 11.37 -14.89
CA LEU A 144 -11.89 10.22 -14.47
C LEU A 144 -12.15 10.23 -12.96
N ARG A 145 -11.83 11.36 -12.30
CA ARG A 145 -12.04 11.53 -10.86
C ARG A 145 -13.50 11.30 -10.50
N ASP A 146 -13.71 10.43 -9.51
CA ASP A 146 -15.04 10.17 -8.98
C ASP A 146 -14.93 9.84 -7.48
N ILE A 147 -15.37 10.80 -6.65
CA ILE A 147 -15.30 10.69 -5.18
C ILE A 147 -16.37 9.77 -4.58
N THR A 148 -17.29 9.26 -5.39
CA THR A 148 -18.33 8.32 -4.94
C THR A 148 -17.85 6.87 -4.98
N LEU A 149 -16.73 6.60 -5.64
CA LEU A 149 -16.16 5.27 -5.76
C LEU A 149 -15.53 4.82 -4.43
N PRO A 150 -15.86 3.62 -3.93
CA PRO A 150 -15.21 3.11 -2.74
C PRO A 150 -13.71 2.85 -3.01
N MET A 151 -12.85 3.28 -2.08
CA MET A 151 -11.39 3.02 -2.08
C MET A 151 -10.62 3.47 -3.33
N ARG A 152 -11.22 4.23 -4.24
CA ARG A 152 -10.62 4.65 -5.52
C ARG A 152 -10.83 6.13 -5.74
N GLY A 153 -9.88 6.78 -6.38
CA GLY A 153 -9.95 8.20 -6.72
C GLY A 153 -10.45 8.47 -8.13
N SER A 154 -10.33 7.51 -9.04
CA SER A 154 -10.76 7.63 -10.45
C SER A 154 -11.29 6.31 -10.99
N SER A 155 -12.19 6.38 -11.97
CA SER A 155 -12.97 5.23 -12.45
C SER A 155 -12.18 4.19 -13.24
N ASN A 156 -10.96 4.50 -13.65
CA ASN A 156 -10.05 3.55 -14.29
C ASN A 156 -9.35 2.60 -13.30
N GLN A 157 -9.39 2.90 -12.01
CA GLN A 157 -8.80 2.05 -10.97
C GLN A 157 -9.71 0.86 -10.66
N SER A 158 -9.12 -0.28 -10.29
CA SER A 158 -9.85 -1.50 -9.94
C SER A 158 -9.58 -1.94 -8.51
N ILE A 159 -10.51 -2.67 -7.92
CA ILE A 159 -10.32 -3.37 -6.64
C ILE A 159 -10.20 -4.85 -6.97
N ILE A 160 -9.07 -5.44 -6.66
CA ILE A 160 -8.73 -6.81 -6.98
C ILE A 160 -8.57 -7.59 -5.67
N TYR A 161 -9.46 -8.56 -5.46
CA TYR A 161 -9.37 -9.49 -4.33
C TYR A 161 -8.44 -10.63 -4.74
N LEU A 162 -7.32 -10.74 -4.05
CA LEU A 162 -6.31 -11.77 -4.31
C LEU A 162 -6.66 -13.00 -3.45
N THR A 163 -7.22 -13.98 -4.10
CA THR A 163 -7.56 -15.26 -3.43
C THR A 163 -6.29 -16.07 -3.18
N LYS A 164 -6.14 -16.54 -1.97
CA LYS A 164 -5.08 -17.46 -1.54
C LYS A 164 -5.55 -18.91 -1.71
#